data_1ea0d0b305fa8489552277d381e6f018
#
_entry.id   1ea0d0b305fa8489552277d381e6f018
#
_cell.length_a   1.000
_cell.length_b   1.000
_cell.length_c   1.000
_cell.angle_alpha   90.00
_cell.angle_beta   90.00
_cell.angle_gamma   90.00
#
_symmetry.space_group_name_H-M   'P 1'
#
loop_
_entity.id
_entity.type
_entity.pdbx_description
1 polymer ?
#
loop_
_entity_poly.entity_id
_entity_poly.type
_entity_poly.pdbx_seq_one_letter_code
_entity_poly.pdbx_strand_id
1 'polypeptide(L)'
;MIYIGDNMKIKKEFIELIFLFSAAILLIAFSSSAKSGAFNGLEMAGRIVIPSLLPLLIIINLISNAETKNIIEKILSPFTEKILRLPRSTGSAVFFGLIGGYPTGALLTDSLYSNEDIDRETAKRLLRFNVNGGAAFIITATGTSVLKSQKAGIILFASTTAAALLIAFLSSFRYKKINYPVPGYSSLSLGEALNKSTEFSIRAVLNITAYIVLFSAISNILTIPQPLIPIFEITNGIVENFRIFTLPELAGLLSFAGLCIHFQLLSVIKKIGMHYFDFFIWRVFHSVLSYGICFLLLKVFPTETAVFSNLADITAKPISVNTALSVLMILGCAVIILDIESRKRKI
;
A
#
# COMPACT_ATOMS: atom_id res chain seq x y z
N MET A 1 18.17 -19.52 -33.19
CA MET A 1 17.78 -18.53 -32.16
C MET A 1 16.58 -18.94 -31.31
N ILE A 2 15.76 -19.90 -31.74
CA ILE A 2 14.56 -20.41 -31.03
C ILE A 2 14.92 -21.31 -29.81
N TYR A 3 16.00 -22.09 -29.90
CA TYR A 3 16.39 -23.07 -28.86
C TYR A 3 16.88 -22.46 -27.52
N ILE A 4 17.35 -21.22 -27.50
CA ILE A 4 17.87 -20.57 -26.25
C ILE A 4 16.69 -19.99 -25.44
N GLY A 5 15.64 -19.54 -26.10
CA GLY A 5 14.44 -19.00 -25.46
C GLY A 5 13.65 -20.07 -24.69
N ASP A 6 13.50 -21.26 -25.25
CA ASP A 6 12.73 -22.35 -24.62
C ASP A 6 13.45 -22.92 -23.39
N ASN A 7 14.76 -23.08 -23.46
CA ASN A 7 15.55 -23.53 -22.29
C ASN A 7 15.51 -22.55 -21.11
N MET A 8 15.49 -21.25 -21.37
CA MET A 8 15.36 -20.24 -20.32
C MET A 8 13.93 -20.21 -19.73
N LYS A 9 12.91 -20.44 -20.57
CA LYS A 9 11.52 -20.51 -20.13
C LYS A 9 11.27 -21.74 -19.25
N ILE A 10 11.76 -22.90 -19.67
CA ILE A 10 11.64 -24.16 -18.91
C ILE A 10 12.38 -24.05 -17.56
N LYS A 11 13.59 -23.49 -17.53
CA LYS A 11 14.33 -23.26 -16.28
C LYS A 11 13.57 -22.37 -15.32
N LYS A 12 12.91 -21.32 -15.82
CA LYS A 12 12.12 -20.39 -15.03
C LYS A 12 10.87 -21.05 -14.45
N GLU A 13 10.09 -21.75 -15.27
CA GLU A 13 8.90 -22.49 -14.85
C GLU A 13 9.26 -23.53 -13.77
N PHE A 14 10.40 -24.18 -13.91
CA PHE A 14 10.90 -25.13 -12.92
C PHE A 14 11.29 -24.47 -11.59
N ILE A 15 11.92 -23.30 -11.63
CA ILE A 15 12.23 -22.51 -10.41
C ILE A 15 10.95 -22.06 -9.71
N GLU A 16 9.96 -21.58 -10.47
CA GLU A 16 8.65 -21.21 -9.94
C GLU A 16 7.96 -22.40 -9.28
N LEU A 17 7.99 -23.56 -9.93
CA LEU A 17 7.41 -24.80 -9.41
C LEU A 17 8.07 -25.20 -8.08
N ILE A 18 9.40 -25.22 -8.03
CA ILE A 18 10.16 -25.53 -6.80
C ILE A 18 9.78 -24.56 -5.69
N PHE A 19 9.69 -23.27 -5.99
CA PHE A 19 9.32 -22.25 -5.02
C PHE A 19 7.90 -22.48 -4.47
N LEU A 20 6.91 -22.72 -5.34
CA LEU A 20 5.53 -22.98 -4.95
C LEU A 20 5.41 -24.25 -4.11
N PHE A 21 6.08 -25.35 -4.52
CA PHE A 21 6.10 -26.57 -3.73
C PHE A 21 6.79 -26.39 -2.39
N SER A 22 7.91 -25.67 -2.35
CA SER A 22 8.60 -25.38 -1.09
C SER A 22 7.72 -24.55 -0.15
N ALA A 23 7.01 -23.54 -0.68
CA ALA A 23 6.07 -22.75 0.11
C ALA A 23 4.91 -23.62 0.66
N ALA A 24 4.35 -24.50 -0.16
CA ALA A 24 3.30 -25.43 0.27
C ALA A 24 3.81 -26.39 1.35
N ILE A 25 5.01 -26.96 1.18
CA ILE A 25 5.64 -27.86 2.17
C ILE A 25 5.89 -27.11 3.49
N LEU A 26 6.36 -25.86 3.43
CA LEU A 26 6.58 -25.05 4.63
C LEU A 26 5.26 -24.76 5.38
N LEU A 27 4.18 -24.44 4.67
CA LEU A 27 2.86 -24.24 5.28
C LEU A 27 2.34 -25.51 5.97
N ILE A 28 2.61 -26.68 5.41
CA ILE A 28 2.21 -27.96 5.99
C ILE A 28 3.12 -28.35 7.17
N ALA A 29 4.43 -28.27 6.97
CA ALA A 29 5.41 -28.66 7.99
C ALA A 29 5.34 -27.77 9.24
N PHE A 30 5.07 -26.49 9.07
CA PHE A 30 4.91 -25.51 10.15
C PHE A 30 3.43 -25.12 10.33
N SER A 31 2.51 -26.05 10.15
CA SER A 31 1.06 -25.78 10.14
C SER A 31 0.55 -25.09 11.41
N SER A 32 1.11 -25.39 12.58
CA SER A 32 0.74 -24.73 13.85
C SER A 32 1.12 -23.23 13.82
N SER A 33 2.35 -22.90 13.41
CA SER A 33 2.82 -21.52 13.28
C SER A 33 2.06 -20.77 12.16
N ALA A 34 1.82 -21.44 11.02
CA ALA A 34 1.04 -20.89 9.93
C ALA A 34 -0.39 -20.54 10.37
N LYS A 35 -1.05 -21.48 11.07
CA LYS A 35 -2.40 -21.28 11.60
C LYS A 35 -2.46 -20.12 12.59
N SER A 36 -1.51 -20.05 13.53
CA SER A 36 -1.44 -18.96 14.52
C SER A 36 -1.26 -17.60 13.84
N GLY A 37 -0.31 -17.48 12.91
CA GLY A 37 -0.09 -16.25 12.16
C GLY A 37 -1.30 -15.87 11.30
N ALA A 38 -1.92 -16.84 10.61
CA ALA A 38 -3.13 -16.62 9.83
C ALA A 38 -4.30 -16.14 10.68
N PHE A 39 -4.46 -16.71 11.89
CA PHE A 39 -5.49 -16.28 12.83
C PHE A 39 -5.27 -14.84 13.31
N ASN A 40 -4.03 -14.47 13.66
CA ASN A 40 -3.69 -13.10 14.02
C ASN A 40 -3.99 -12.13 12.87
N GLY A 41 -3.63 -12.50 11.65
CA GLY A 41 -3.94 -11.70 10.45
C GLY A 41 -5.45 -11.54 10.22
N LEU A 42 -6.22 -12.60 10.40
CA LEU A 42 -7.69 -12.57 10.26
C LEU A 42 -8.34 -11.72 11.36
N GLU A 43 -7.89 -11.88 12.60
CA GLU A 43 -8.38 -11.08 13.74
C GLU A 43 -8.11 -9.58 13.50
N MET A 44 -6.92 -9.23 13.04
CA MET A 44 -6.55 -7.86 12.72
C MET A 44 -7.40 -7.31 11.56
N ALA A 45 -7.59 -8.08 10.50
CA ALA A 45 -8.45 -7.70 9.39
C ALA A 45 -9.90 -7.49 9.86
N GLY A 46 -10.43 -8.40 10.67
CA GLY A 46 -11.81 -8.33 11.18
C GLY A 46 -12.05 -7.20 12.17
N ARG A 47 -11.09 -6.91 13.05
CA ARG A 47 -11.25 -5.89 14.10
C ARG A 47 -10.91 -4.48 13.63
N ILE A 48 -9.98 -4.31 12.71
CA ILE A 48 -9.46 -3.00 12.33
C ILE A 48 -9.75 -2.71 10.86
N VAL A 49 -9.28 -3.57 9.94
CA VAL A 49 -9.27 -3.25 8.52
C VAL A 49 -10.67 -3.21 7.93
N ILE A 50 -11.46 -4.26 8.11
CA ILE A 50 -12.82 -4.36 7.57
C ILE A 50 -13.72 -3.24 8.11
N PRO A 51 -13.85 -3.04 9.43
CA PRO A 51 -14.75 -1.99 9.95
C PRO A 51 -14.34 -0.57 9.56
N SER A 52 -13.04 -0.31 9.42
CA SER A 52 -12.55 1.04 9.08
C SER A 52 -12.55 1.31 7.58
N LEU A 53 -12.20 0.33 6.74
CA LEU A 53 -12.02 0.55 5.31
C LEU A 53 -13.28 0.28 4.50
N LEU A 54 -14.07 -0.76 4.81
CA LEU A 54 -15.21 -1.15 3.98
C LEU A 54 -16.26 -0.03 3.82
N PRO A 55 -16.75 0.60 4.89
CA PRO A 55 -17.71 1.70 4.76
C PRO A 55 -17.11 2.88 3.98
N LEU A 56 -15.86 3.22 4.26
CA LEU A 56 -15.17 4.32 3.60
C LEU A 56 -14.97 4.04 2.11
N LEU A 57 -14.56 2.82 1.74
CA LEU A 57 -14.40 2.40 0.35
C LEU A 57 -15.72 2.44 -0.42
N ILE A 58 -16.82 2.02 0.19
CA ILE A 58 -18.17 2.09 -0.43
C ILE A 58 -18.49 3.56 -0.76
N ILE A 59 -18.35 4.47 0.20
CA ILE A 59 -18.64 5.89 -0.01
C ILE A 59 -17.71 6.51 -1.06
N ILE A 60 -16.41 6.25 -0.99
CA ILE A 60 -15.42 6.75 -1.98
C ILE A 60 -15.76 6.27 -3.38
N ASN A 61 -16.07 4.99 -3.54
CA ASN A 61 -16.44 4.44 -4.84
C ASN A 61 -17.81 4.94 -5.32
N LEU A 62 -18.77 5.10 -4.41
CA LEU A 62 -20.06 5.69 -4.73
C LEU A 62 -19.91 7.11 -5.29
N ILE A 63 -19.13 7.96 -4.62
CA ILE A 63 -18.84 9.32 -5.09
C ILE A 63 -18.09 9.29 -6.43
N SER A 64 -17.17 8.34 -6.62
CA SER A 64 -16.39 8.21 -7.85
C SER A 64 -17.20 7.69 -9.06
N ASN A 65 -18.32 7.02 -8.83
CA ASN A 65 -19.23 6.50 -9.87
C ASN A 65 -20.47 7.36 -10.08
N ALA A 66 -20.78 8.26 -9.15
CA ALA A 66 -21.96 9.14 -9.22
C ALA A 66 -21.63 10.45 -9.97
N GLU A 67 -22.68 11.19 -10.33
CA GLU A 67 -22.56 12.54 -10.95
C GLU A 67 -21.78 13.54 -10.08
N THR A 68 -21.78 13.32 -8.77
CA THR A 68 -21.04 14.12 -7.78
C THR A 68 -19.52 14.15 -8.03
N LYS A 69 -18.96 13.16 -8.74
CA LYS A 69 -17.55 13.14 -9.18
C LYS A 69 -17.17 14.46 -9.87
N ASN A 70 -18.03 14.96 -10.75
CA ASN A 70 -17.79 16.20 -11.52
C ASN A 70 -17.64 17.42 -10.63
N ILE A 71 -18.41 17.49 -9.55
CA ILE A 71 -18.38 18.62 -8.60
C ILE A 71 -17.04 18.58 -7.85
N ILE A 72 -16.65 17.42 -7.37
CA ILE A 72 -15.38 17.24 -6.64
C ILE A 72 -14.19 17.56 -7.54
N GLU A 73 -14.19 17.06 -8.76
CA GLU A 73 -13.14 17.35 -9.73
C GLU A 73 -13.06 18.84 -10.08
N LYS A 74 -14.21 19.52 -10.19
CA LYS A 74 -14.26 20.98 -10.41
C LYS A 74 -13.67 21.75 -9.23
N ILE A 75 -13.99 21.35 -8.01
CA ILE A 75 -13.46 21.99 -6.79
C ILE A 75 -11.95 21.77 -6.68
N LEU A 76 -11.46 20.56 -6.99
CA LEU A 76 -10.05 20.20 -6.86
C LEU A 76 -9.21 20.58 -8.08
N SER A 77 -9.82 20.97 -9.21
CA SER A 77 -9.10 21.29 -10.45
C SER A 77 -8.03 22.38 -10.31
N PRO A 78 -8.23 23.46 -9.54
CA PRO A 78 -7.17 24.46 -9.35
C PRO A 78 -5.91 23.86 -8.71
N PHE A 79 -6.08 22.93 -7.79
CA PHE A 79 -4.97 22.23 -7.14
C PHE A 79 -4.32 21.22 -8.09
N THR A 80 -5.12 20.33 -8.68
CA THR A 80 -4.60 19.27 -9.55
C THR A 80 -3.97 19.81 -10.83
N GLU A 81 -4.64 20.75 -11.51
CA GLU A 81 -4.16 21.26 -12.80
C GLU A 81 -3.04 22.30 -12.66
N LYS A 82 -3.15 23.25 -11.71
CA LYS A 82 -2.19 24.34 -11.59
C LYS A 82 -0.97 23.97 -10.76
N ILE A 83 -1.18 23.26 -9.62
CA ILE A 83 -0.10 22.91 -8.69
C ILE A 83 0.52 21.58 -9.10
N LEU A 84 -0.28 20.55 -9.27
CA LEU A 84 0.24 19.22 -9.57
C LEU A 84 0.44 18.98 -11.07
N ARG A 85 -0.07 19.81 -11.95
CA ARG A 85 -0.04 19.63 -13.41
C ARG A 85 -0.57 18.25 -13.84
N LEU A 86 -1.65 17.84 -13.21
CA LEU A 86 -2.38 16.61 -13.50
C LEU A 86 -3.71 16.94 -14.18
N PRO A 87 -4.29 16.03 -14.99
CA PRO A 87 -5.62 16.21 -15.54
C PRO A 87 -6.66 16.43 -14.46
N ARG A 88 -7.71 17.21 -14.77
CA ARG A 88 -8.83 17.46 -13.85
C ARG A 88 -9.47 16.16 -13.35
N SER A 89 -9.61 15.15 -14.22
CA SER A 89 -10.17 13.83 -13.91
C SER A 89 -9.46 13.10 -12.76
N THR A 90 -8.23 13.49 -12.42
CA THR A 90 -7.46 12.89 -11.33
C THR A 90 -7.79 13.44 -9.94
N GLY A 91 -8.56 14.53 -9.84
CA GLY A 91 -8.81 15.22 -8.58
C GLY A 91 -9.41 14.32 -7.50
N SER A 92 -10.46 13.58 -7.86
CA SER A 92 -11.10 12.61 -6.95
C SER A 92 -10.15 11.48 -6.56
N ALA A 93 -9.39 10.93 -7.51
CA ALA A 93 -8.43 9.86 -7.25
C ALA A 93 -7.30 10.31 -6.31
N VAL A 94 -6.77 11.52 -6.46
CA VAL A 94 -5.76 12.08 -5.56
C VAL A 94 -6.33 12.28 -4.16
N PHE A 95 -7.48 12.94 -4.05
CA PHE A 95 -8.09 13.23 -2.76
C PHE A 95 -8.45 11.95 -1.99
N PHE A 96 -9.18 11.05 -2.63
CA PHE A 96 -9.62 9.81 -1.99
C PHE A 96 -8.49 8.80 -1.82
N GLY A 97 -7.47 8.82 -2.67
CA GLY A 97 -6.30 7.98 -2.51
C GLY A 97 -5.48 8.34 -1.27
N LEU A 98 -5.36 9.64 -0.97
CA LEU A 98 -4.64 10.11 0.21
C LEU A 98 -5.42 9.85 1.52
N ILE A 99 -6.74 9.97 1.49
CA ILE A 99 -7.59 9.80 2.68
C ILE A 99 -8.00 8.34 2.90
N GLY A 100 -8.37 7.64 1.82
CA GLY A 100 -8.91 6.28 1.87
C GLY A 100 -7.90 5.22 2.22
N GLY A 101 -6.63 5.49 2.00
CA GLY A 101 -5.55 4.54 2.31
C GLY A 101 -5.24 3.58 1.17
N TYR A 102 -4.18 2.79 1.37
CA TYR A 102 -3.86 1.74 0.41
C TYR A 102 -4.87 0.58 0.50
N PRO A 103 -5.30 0.01 -0.62
CA PRO A 103 -4.85 0.26 -2.00
C PRO A 103 -5.69 1.28 -2.77
N THR A 104 -6.57 2.07 -2.12
CA THR A 104 -7.59 2.92 -2.75
C THR A 104 -7.02 3.81 -3.86
N GLY A 105 -5.92 4.52 -3.59
CA GLY A 105 -5.32 5.41 -4.57
C GLY A 105 -4.85 4.70 -5.83
N ALA A 106 -4.28 3.49 -5.69
CA ALA A 106 -3.87 2.68 -6.82
C ALA A 106 -5.06 2.12 -7.61
N LEU A 107 -6.14 1.69 -6.92
CA LEU A 107 -7.35 1.17 -7.56
C LEU A 107 -8.09 2.29 -8.32
N LEU A 108 -8.18 3.49 -7.77
CA LEU A 108 -8.74 4.64 -8.47
C LEU A 108 -7.89 5.04 -9.67
N THR A 109 -6.55 4.96 -9.55
CA THR A 109 -5.63 5.18 -10.67
C THR A 109 -5.84 4.15 -11.78
N ASP A 110 -6.00 2.86 -11.41
CA ASP A 110 -6.30 1.78 -12.36
C ASP A 110 -7.65 2.00 -13.06
N SER A 111 -8.67 2.44 -12.32
CA SER A 111 -9.98 2.75 -12.89
C SER A 111 -9.88 3.88 -13.93
N LEU A 112 -9.21 4.99 -13.61
CA LEU A 112 -9.01 6.09 -14.54
C LEU A 112 -8.23 5.66 -15.79
N TYR A 113 -7.18 4.85 -15.62
CA TYR A 113 -6.39 4.34 -16.74
C TYR A 113 -7.17 3.36 -17.60
N SER A 114 -7.99 2.48 -17.00
CA SER A 114 -8.81 1.51 -17.72
C SER A 114 -9.94 2.13 -18.50
N ASN A 115 -10.46 3.26 -18.03
CA ASN A 115 -11.51 4.03 -18.70
C ASN A 115 -10.92 5.03 -19.72
N GLU A 116 -9.60 5.02 -19.93
CA GLU A 116 -8.90 5.96 -20.83
C GLU A 116 -9.04 7.45 -20.41
N ASP A 117 -9.44 7.70 -19.16
CA ASP A 117 -9.54 9.06 -18.58
C ASP A 117 -8.16 9.72 -18.41
N ILE A 118 -7.09 8.89 -18.33
CA ILE A 118 -5.70 9.32 -18.21
C ILE A 118 -4.78 8.42 -19.02
N ASP A 119 -3.65 8.97 -19.46
CA ASP A 119 -2.63 8.19 -20.13
C ASP A 119 -1.74 7.39 -19.16
N ARG A 120 -0.91 6.53 -19.73
CA ARG A 120 0.01 5.66 -18.98
C ARG A 120 0.99 6.45 -18.11
N GLU A 121 1.52 7.56 -18.60
CA GLU A 121 2.50 8.34 -17.85
C GLU A 121 1.86 9.07 -16.66
N THR A 122 0.65 9.57 -16.83
CA THR A 122 -0.15 10.13 -15.74
C THR A 122 -0.48 9.06 -14.69
N ALA A 123 -0.86 7.85 -15.12
CA ALA A 123 -1.13 6.74 -14.21
C ALA A 123 0.12 6.31 -13.43
N LYS A 124 1.28 6.18 -14.07
CA LYS A 124 2.56 5.91 -13.40
C LYS A 124 2.90 7.01 -12.39
N ARG A 125 2.66 8.25 -12.76
CA ARG A 125 2.92 9.40 -11.89
C ARG A 125 2.03 9.37 -10.65
N LEU A 126 0.75 9.06 -10.80
CA LEU A 126 -0.17 8.87 -9.67
C LEU A 126 0.32 7.76 -8.73
N LEU A 127 0.74 6.60 -9.25
CA LEU A 127 1.24 5.50 -8.42
C LEU A 127 2.47 5.86 -7.58
N ARG A 128 3.27 6.85 -7.97
CA ARG A 128 4.45 7.28 -7.20
C ARG A 128 4.10 7.90 -5.86
N PHE A 129 2.96 8.56 -5.73
CA PHE A 129 2.59 9.30 -4.52
C PHE A 129 1.20 8.94 -3.95
N ASN A 130 0.29 8.41 -4.78
CA ASN A 130 -1.10 8.18 -4.39
C ASN A 130 -1.33 6.80 -3.73
N VAL A 131 -0.28 6.25 -3.12
CA VAL A 131 -0.34 5.03 -2.31
C VAL A 131 0.07 5.42 -0.90
N ASN A 132 -0.89 5.76 -0.06
CA ASN A 132 -0.67 6.27 1.29
C ASN A 132 -1.50 5.49 2.31
N GLY A 133 -1.12 5.54 3.59
CA GLY A 133 -1.96 5.02 4.66
C GLY A 133 -3.20 5.88 4.86
N GLY A 134 -4.36 5.26 5.00
CA GLY A 134 -5.62 5.99 5.14
C GLY A 134 -5.77 6.67 6.49
N ALA A 135 -6.57 7.75 6.52
CA ALA A 135 -6.87 8.49 7.74
C ALA A 135 -7.44 7.58 8.85
N ALA A 136 -8.34 6.66 8.50
CA ALA A 136 -8.92 5.71 9.47
C ALA A 136 -7.85 4.80 10.09
N PHE A 137 -6.92 4.29 9.28
CA PHE A 137 -5.86 3.41 9.78
C PHE A 137 -4.82 4.21 10.60
N ILE A 138 -4.35 5.35 10.08
CA ILE A 138 -3.27 6.10 10.74
C ILE A 138 -3.78 6.86 11.97
N ILE A 139 -4.91 7.59 11.86
CA ILE A 139 -5.38 8.44 12.97
C ILE A 139 -6.11 7.59 14.02
N THR A 140 -7.05 6.75 13.57
CA THR A 140 -7.92 6.02 14.50
C THR A 140 -7.25 4.75 14.99
N ALA A 141 -6.87 3.83 14.09
CA ALA A 141 -6.30 2.56 14.50
C ALA A 141 -4.90 2.75 15.13
N THR A 142 -3.96 3.36 14.42
CA THR A 142 -2.59 3.55 14.93
C THR A 142 -2.55 4.61 16.03
N GLY A 143 -3.05 5.82 15.77
CA GLY A 143 -2.96 6.94 16.72
C GLY A 143 -3.79 6.71 17.98
N THR A 144 -5.11 6.59 17.82
CA THR A 144 -6.02 6.55 18.98
C THR A 144 -6.00 5.18 19.65
N SER A 145 -6.07 4.07 18.90
CA SER A 145 -6.21 2.74 19.50
C SER A 145 -4.88 2.17 19.98
N VAL A 146 -3.80 2.31 19.20
CA VAL A 146 -2.48 1.72 19.51
C VAL A 146 -1.63 2.67 20.33
N LEU A 147 -1.34 3.88 19.83
CA LEU A 147 -0.49 4.87 20.51
C LEU A 147 -1.19 5.58 21.66
N LYS A 148 -2.51 5.40 21.83
CA LYS A 148 -3.33 6.11 22.83
C LYS A 148 -3.24 7.65 22.72
N SER A 149 -2.93 8.15 21.53
CA SER A 149 -2.75 9.57 21.25
C SER A 149 -3.31 9.93 19.86
N GLN A 150 -4.48 10.56 19.82
CA GLN A 150 -5.05 11.08 18.57
C GLN A 150 -4.12 12.12 17.95
N LYS A 151 -3.45 12.95 18.76
CA LYS A 151 -2.49 13.95 18.30
C LYS A 151 -1.32 13.29 17.55
N ALA A 152 -0.77 12.19 18.07
CA ALA A 152 0.26 11.42 17.38
C ALA A 152 -0.25 10.87 16.05
N GLY A 153 -1.48 10.33 16.01
CA GLY A 153 -2.12 9.86 14.79
C GLY A 153 -2.28 10.96 13.72
N ILE A 154 -2.68 12.17 14.14
CA ILE A 154 -2.79 13.33 13.25
C ILE A 154 -1.43 13.74 12.70
N ILE A 155 -0.37 13.77 13.54
CA ILE A 155 0.99 14.09 13.11
C ILE A 155 1.49 13.05 12.10
N LEU A 156 1.29 11.76 12.38
CA LEU A 156 1.66 10.68 11.46
C LEU A 156 0.95 10.85 10.10
N PHE A 157 -0.37 11.07 10.12
CA PHE A 157 -1.15 11.24 8.90
C PHE A 157 -0.75 12.50 8.12
N ALA A 158 -0.54 13.62 8.81
CA ALA A 158 -0.07 14.85 8.20
C ALA A 158 1.31 14.67 7.57
N SER A 159 2.23 13.96 8.24
CA SER A 159 3.59 13.70 7.74
C SER A 159 3.57 12.85 6.47
N THR A 160 2.85 11.74 6.48
CA THR A 160 2.75 10.83 5.32
C THR A 160 2.05 11.49 4.14
N THR A 161 0.98 12.24 4.39
CA THR A 161 0.22 12.96 3.36
C THR A 161 1.03 14.12 2.78
N ALA A 162 1.70 14.90 3.63
CA ALA A 162 2.56 16.00 3.17
C ALA A 162 3.74 15.49 2.32
N ALA A 163 4.34 14.36 2.70
CA ALA A 163 5.38 13.72 1.89
C ALA A 163 4.86 13.27 0.53
N ALA A 164 3.68 12.65 0.48
CA ALA A 164 3.03 12.27 -0.78
C ALA A 164 2.77 13.48 -1.68
N LEU A 165 2.22 14.56 -1.13
CA LEU A 165 1.96 15.80 -1.86
C LEU A 165 3.25 16.48 -2.33
N LEU A 166 4.33 16.41 -1.54
CA LEU A 166 5.64 16.92 -1.93
C LEU A 166 6.20 16.13 -3.13
N ILE A 167 6.08 14.80 -3.13
CA ILE A 167 6.44 13.96 -4.28
C ILE A 167 5.61 14.35 -5.51
N ALA A 168 4.30 14.51 -5.35
CA ALA A 168 3.41 14.93 -6.41
C ALA A 168 3.83 16.27 -7.01
N PHE A 169 4.13 17.24 -6.16
CA PHE A 169 4.59 18.58 -6.55
C PHE A 169 5.95 18.54 -7.24
N LEU A 170 6.96 17.91 -6.66
CA LEU A 170 8.29 17.78 -7.26
C LEU A 170 8.25 17.08 -8.61
N SER A 171 7.41 16.04 -8.74
CA SER A 171 7.21 15.35 -10.02
C SER A 171 6.56 16.28 -11.09
N SER A 172 5.81 17.31 -10.68
CA SER A 172 5.11 18.20 -11.61
C SER A 172 6.04 18.99 -12.53
N PHE A 173 7.26 19.29 -12.08
CA PHE A 173 8.23 20.06 -12.87
C PHE A 173 8.73 19.34 -14.13
N ARG A 174 8.63 18.00 -14.16
CA ARG A 174 9.07 17.17 -15.30
C ARG A 174 7.99 16.95 -16.35
N TYR A 175 6.73 17.34 -16.06
CA TYR A 175 5.60 17.06 -16.94
C TYR A 175 5.03 18.36 -17.51
N LYS A 176 4.80 18.37 -18.83
CA LYS A 176 4.06 19.46 -19.49
C LYS A 176 2.56 19.29 -19.14
N LYS A 177 1.86 20.42 -19.03
CA LYS A 177 0.41 20.41 -18.91
C LYS A 177 -0.19 19.77 -20.16
N ILE A 178 -0.89 18.66 -20.01
CA ILE A 178 -1.63 18.02 -21.09
C ILE A 178 -3.10 18.36 -20.88
N ASN A 179 -3.73 18.97 -21.86
CA ASN A 179 -5.18 19.18 -21.84
C ASN A 179 -5.84 17.88 -22.32
N TYR A 180 -6.40 17.14 -21.39
CA TYR A 180 -7.28 16.02 -21.73
C TYR A 180 -8.67 16.56 -22.01
N PRO A 181 -9.39 16.00 -23.02
CA PRO A 181 -10.80 16.26 -23.14
C PRO A 181 -11.52 15.87 -21.85
N VAL A 182 -12.47 16.67 -21.43
CA VAL A 182 -13.31 16.32 -20.27
C VAL A 182 -14.10 15.08 -20.68
N PRO A 183 -13.93 13.93 -19.99
CA PRO A 183 -14.64 12.72 -20.37
C PRO A 183 -16.15 12.96 -20.36
N GLY A 184 -16.87 12.45 -21.37
CA GLY A 184 -18.32 12.41 -21.35
C GLY A 184 -18.75 11.38 -20.29
N TYR A 185 -19.27 11.85 -19.17
CA TYR A 185 -19.63 10.98 -18.06
C TYR A 185 -20.95 10.26 -18.34
N SER A 186 -20.91 8.95 -18.44
CA SER A 186 -22.11 8.14 -18.20
C SER A 186 -22.30 8.02 -16.69
N SER A 187 -23.20 8.80 -16.12
CA SER A 187 -23.56 8.69 -14.72
C SER A 187 -24.49 7.49 -14.52
N LEU A 188 -24.14 6.66 -13.52
CA LEU A 188 -25.03 5.62 -13.03
C LEU A 188 -26.09 6.27 -12.12
N SER A 189 -27.30 5.70 -12.11
CA SER A 189 -28.28 6.04 -11.06
C SER A 189 -27.68 5.78 -9.67
N LEU A 190 -28.12 6.50 -8.64
CA LEU A 190 -27.57 6.35 -7.29
C LEU A 190 -27.64 4.91 -6.78
N GLY A 191 -28.72 4.18 -7.10
CA GLY A 191 -28.91 2.78 -6.71
C GLY A 191 -27.91 1.85 -7.42
N GLU A 192 -27.72 2.00 -8.73
CA GLU A 192 -26.73 1.23 -9.49
C GLU A 192 -25.30 1.54 -9.05
N ALA A 193 -25.00 2.82 -8.81
CA ALA A 193 -23.71 3.25 -8.30
C ALA A 193 -23.44 2.66 -6.92
N LEU A 194 -24.43 2.58 -6.02
CA LEU A 194 -24.29 1.98 -4.69
C LEU A 194 -24.00 0.48 -4.78
N ASN A 195 -24.76 -0.26 -5.60
CA ASN A 195 -24.55 -1.70 -5.78
C ASN A 195 -23.15 -1.99 -6.34
N LYS A 196 -22.75 -1.29 -7.41
CA LYS A 196 -21.43 -1.43 -8.02
C LYS A 196 -20.30 -1.08 -7.04
N SER A 197 -20.48 -0.02 -6.27
CA SER A 197 -19.49 0.43 -5.27
C SER A 197 -19.37 -0.54 -4.11
N THR A 198 -20.47 -1.14 -3.67
CA THR A 198 -20.48 -2.14 -2.62
C THR A 198 -19.77 -3.42 -3.08
N GLU A 199 -20.08 -3.94 -4.27
CA GLU A 199 -19.42 -5.11 -4.83
C GLU A 199 -17.92 -4.91 -4.98
N PHE A 200 -17.50 -3.78 -5.55
CA PHE A 200 -16.09 -3.43 -5.69
C PHE A 200 -15.39 -3.37 -4.34
N SER A 201 -16.00 -2.74 -3.34
CA SER A 201 -15.42 -2.56 -2.01
C SER A 201 -15.30 -3.88 -1.25
N ILE A 202 -16.27 -4.78 -1.38
CA ILE A 202 -16.21 -6.13 -0.80
C ILE A 202 -15.02 -6.90 -1.41
N ARG A 203 -14.89 -6.90 -2.74
CA ARG A 203 -13.77 -7.58 -3.43
C ARG A 203 -12.41 -7.01 -2.99
N ALA A 204 -12.30 -5.68 -2.88
CA ALA A 204 -11.09 -5.01 -2.44
C ALA A 204 -10.71 -5.43 -1.01
N VAL A 205 -11.66 -5.37 -0.08
CA VAL A 205 -11.41 -5.70 1.34
C VAL A 205 -11.10 -7.19 1.52
N LEU A 206 -11.77 -8.09 0.80
CA LEU A 206 -11.44 -9.52 0.83
C LEU A 206 -10.02 -9.79 0.31
N ASN A 207 -9.62 -9.12 -0.77
CA ASN A 207 -8.26 -9.23 -1.28
C ASN A 207 -7.22 -8.72 -0.26
N ILE A 208 -7.46 -7.56 0.36
CA ILE A 208 -6.61 -7.01 1.43
C ILE A 208 -6.49 -8.03 2.58
N THR A 209 -7.61 -8.57 3.03
CA THR A 209 -7.65 -9.58 4.11
C THR A 209 -6.84 -10.83 3.76
N ALA A 210 -6.99 -11.34 2.54
CA ALA A 210 -6.23 -12.51 2.09
C ALA A 210 -4.71 -12.28 2.14
N TYR A 211 -4.25 -11.11 1.70
CA TYR A 211 -2.83 -10.77 1.78
C TYR A 211 -2.35 -10.59 3.22
N ILE A 212 -3.12 -9.95 4.10
CA ILE A 212 -2.77 -9.81 5.52
C ILE A 212 -2.63 -11.20 6.15
N VAL A 213 -3.60 -12.09 5.95
CA VAL A 213 -3.58 -13.47 6.46
C VAL A 213 -2.36 -14.23 5.94
N LEU A 214 -2.08 -14.16 4.64
CA LEU A 214 -0.94 -14.83 4.02
C LEU A 214 0.39 -14.32 4.59
N PHE A 215 0.59 -13.01 4.60
CA PHE A 215 1.85 -12.43 5.08
C PHE A 215 2.04 -12.60 6.58
N SER A 216 0.98 -12.57 7.38
CA SER A 216 1.05 -12.86 8.82
C SER A 216 1.41 -14.34 9.07
N ALA A 217 0.84 -15.26 8.30
CA ALA A 217 1.20 -16.69 8.38
C ALA A 217 2.69 -16.90 8.03
N ILE A 218 3.16 -16.31 6.94
CA ILE A 218 4.55 -16.38 6.51
C ILE A 218 5.48 -15.76 7.56
N SER A 219 5.16 -14.59 8.08
CA SER A 219 5.96 -13.90 9.11
C SER A 219 6.12 -14.74 10.37
N ASN A 220 5.06 -15.46 10.74
CA ASN A 220 5.08 -16.33 11.92
C ASN A 220 5.88 -17.64 11.70
N ILE A 221 5.79 -18.23 10.50
CA ILE A 221 6.62 -19.39 10.13
C ILE A 221 8.12 -19.02 10.13
N LEU A 222 8.43 -17.85 9.55
CA LEU A 222 9.83 -17.40 9.39
C LEU A 222 10.41 -16.84 10.70
N THR A 223 9.61 -16.69 11.76
CA THR A 223 10.03 -16.05 13.00
C THR A 223 10.77 -14.73 12.75
N ILE A 224 10.16 -13.88 11.92
CA ILE A 224 10.75 -12.59 11.51
C ILE A 224 11.02 -11.74 12.75
N PRO A 225 12.22 -11.14 12.87
CA PRO A 225 12.54 -10.24 13.98
C PRO A 225 11.54 -9.09 14.08
N GLN A 226 11.10 -8.77 15.29
CA GLN A 226 10.06 -7.75 15.55
C GLN A 226 10.25 -6.43 14.78
N PRO A 227 11.47 -5.84 14.68
CA PRO A 227 11.65 -4.60 13.94
C PRO A 227 11.41 -4.72 12.42
N LEU A 228 11.46 -5.93 11.86
CA LEU A 228 11.28 -6.17 10.44
C LEU A 228 9.84 -6.53 10.08
N ILE A 229 9.00 -6.94 11.04
CA ILE A 229 7.61 -7.34 10.76
C ILE A 229 6.83 -6.24 10.01
N PRO A 230 6.90 -4.94 10.36
CA PRO A 230 6.18 -3.89 9.62
C PRO A 230 6.62 -3.74 8.16
N ILE A 231 7.85 -4.15 7.82
CA ILE A 231 8.35 -4.15 6.43
C ILE A 231 7.66 -5.26 5.61
N PHE A 232 7.30 -6.37 6.23
CA PHE A 232 6.59 -7.47 5.58
C PHE A 232 5.08 -7.21 5.58
N GLU A 233 4.50 -6.99 6.76
CA GLU A 233 3.08 -6.75 6.94
C GLU A 233 2.89 -5.55 7.91
N ILE A 234 2.42 -4.45 7.35
CA ILE A 234 2.37 -3.17 8.05
C ILE A 234 1.34 -3.12 9.19
N THR A 235 0.22 -3.84 9.06
CA THR A 235 -0.90 -3.74 10.00
C THR A 235 -0.57 -4.38 11.33
N ASN A 236 -0.27 -5.68 11.35
CA ASN A 236 0.17 -6.39 12.56
C ASN A 236 1.51 -5.86 13.05
N GLY A 237 2.41 -5.57 12.10
CA GLY A 237 3.74 -5.09 12.40
C GLY A 237 3.73 -3.83 13.24
N ILE A 238 2.84 -2.86 12.95
CA ILE A 238 2.71 -1.65 13.76
C ILE A 238 1.96 -1.94 15.06
N VAL A 239 0.85 -2.66 15.01
CA VAL A 239 0.02 -2.89 16.20
C VAL A 239 0.76 -3.67 17.27
N GLU A 240 1.54 -4.68 16.90
CA GLU A 240 2.28 -5.52 17.84
C GLU A 240 3.61 -4.90 18.29
N ASN A 241 4.24 -4.08 17.45
CA ASN A 241 5.62 -3.63 17.67
C ASN A 241 5.77 -2.10 17.78
N PHE A 242 4.69 -1.32 17.90
CA PHE A 242 4.76 0.14 17.94
C PHE A 242 5.71 0.69 19.00
N ARG A 243 5.91 -0.02 20.13
CA ARG A 243 6.73 0.43 21.27
C ARG A 243 8.21 0.48 20.97
N ILE A 244 8.68 -0.22 19.94
CA ILE A 244 10.11 -0.21 19.56
C ILE A 244 10.45 0.88 18.54
N PHE A 245 9.44 1.63 18.05
CA PHE A 245 9.63 2.65 17.03
C PHE A 245 9.30 4.04 17.57
N THR A 246 10.08 5.02 17.16
CA THR A 246 9.75 6.43 17.32
C THR A 246 8.65 6.85 16.35
N LEU A 247 7.97 7.98 16.60
CA LEU A 247 6.96 8.49 15.67
C LEU A 247 7.49 8.74 14.24
N PRO A 248 8.70 9.31 14.04
CA PRO A 248 9.28 9.43 12.71
C PRO A 248 9.50 8.09 12.01
N GLU A 249 9.96 7.06 12.73
CA GLU A 249 10.12 5.72 12.18
C GLU A 249 8.77 5.12 11.79
N LEU A 250 7.73 5.29 12.61
CA LEU A 250 6.37 4.86 12.27
C LEU A 250 5.85 5.59 11.03
N ALA A 251 6.11 6.90 10.87
CA ALA A 251 5.74 7.64 9.66
C ALA A 251 6.44 7.07 8.43
N GLY A 252 7.72 6.74 8.54
CA GLY A 252 8.50 6.09 7.48
C GLY A 252 7.94 4.72 7.10
N LEU A 253 7.70 3.85 8.08
CA LEU A 253 7.13 2.51 7.87
C LEU A 253 5.73 2.57 7.23
N LEU A 254 4.86 3.44 7.73
CA LEU A 254 3.53 3.67 7.17
C LEU A 254 3.60 4.12 5.70
N SER A 255 4.57 4.96 5.34
CA SER A 255 4.74 5.44 3.96
C SER A 255 5.41 4.41 3.05
N PHE A 256 6.26 3.54 3.58
CA PHE A 256 6.76 2.39 2.84
C PHE A 256 5.65 1.42 2.48
N ALA A 257 4.66 1.25 3.35
CA ALA A 257 3.45 0.46 3.19
C ALA A 257 3.61 -1.07 3.34
N GLY A 258 4.81 -1.57 3.63
CA GLY A 258 5.09 -3.01 3.77
C GLY A 258 4.94 -3.82 2.47
N LEU A 259 5.65 -4.94 2.38
CA LEU A 259 5.65 -5.81 1.19
C LEU A 259 4.26 -6.38 0.90
N CYS A 260 3.46 -6.65 1.92
CA CYS A 260 2.07 -7.09 1.78
C CYS A 260 1.28 -6.17 0.82
N ILE A 261 1.36 -4.84 1.02
CA ILE A 261 0.71 -3.86 0.15
C ILE A 261 1.36 -3.80 -1.22
N HIS A 262 2.70 -3.87 -1.30
CA HIS A 262 3.40 -3.93 -2.59
C HIS A 262 2.88 -5.07 -3.46
N PHE A 263 2.72 -6.26 -2.89
CA PHE A 263 2.22 -7.44 -3.61
C PHE A 263 0.75 -7.29 -4.03
N GLN A 264 -0.10 -6.66 -3.20
CA GLN A 264 -1.48 -6.33 -3.58
C GLN A 264 -1.54 -5.46 -4.84
N LEU A 265 -0.56 -4.59 -5.03
CA LEU A 265 -0.52 -3.62 -6.12
C LEU A 265 0.19 -4.11 -7.39
N LEU A 266 0.83 -5.30 -7.36
CA LEU A 266 1.60 -5.81 -8.50
C LEU A 266 0.75 -5.92 -9.79
N SER A 267 -0.51 -6.31 -9.68
CA SER A 267 -1.42 -6.40 -10.83
C SER A 267 -1.68 -5.02 -11.45
N VAL A 268 -1.91 -4.00 -10.64
CA VAL A 268 -2.12 -2.62 -11.08
C VAL A 268 -0.84 -2.04 -11.68
N ILE A 269 0.30 -2.22 -11.01
CA ILE A 269 1.62 -1.78 -11.45
C ILE A 269 1.93 -2.37 -12.84
N LYS A 270 1.69 -3.68 -13.00
CA LYS A 270 1.90 -4.39 -14.27
C LYS A 270 0.97 -3.88 -15.36
N LYS A 271 -0.33 -3.74 -15.07
CA LYS A 271 -1.34 -3.27 -16.03
C LYS A 271 -1.01 -1.87 -16.56
N ILE A 272 -0.60 -0.96 -15.69
CA ILE A 272 -0.17 0.40 -16.05
C ILE A 272 1.19 0.39 -16.77
N GLY A 273 1.94 -0.70 -16.70
CA GLY A 273 3.25 -0.81 -17.33
C GLY A 273 4.36 -0.05 -16.60
N MET A 274 4.24 0.11 -15.27
CA MET A 274 5.29 0.61 -14.41
C MET A 274 6.23 -0.54 -14.01
N HIS A 275 7.54 -0.29 -13.95
CA HIS A 275 8.45 -1.28 -13.37
C HIS A 275 8.29 -1.33 -11.85
N TYR A 276 8.30 -2.54 -11.29
CA TYR A 276 8.19 -2.69 -9.83
C TYR A 276 9.30 -1.94 -9.10
N PHE A 277 10.52 -1.95 -9.64
CA PHE A 277 11.66 -1.27 -9.03
C PHE A 277 11.47 0.25 -8.99
N ASP A 278 10.85 0.85 -10.01
CA ASP A 278 10.45 2.27 -9.98
C ASP A 278 9.47 2.53 -8.84
N PHE A 279 8.44 1.70 -8.73
CA PHE A 279 7.47 1.81 -7.64
C PHE A 279 8.15 1.68 -6.27
N PHE A 280 9.02 0.68 -6.09
CA PHE A 280 9.76 0.44 -4.86
C PHE A 280 10.63 1.65 -4.45
N ILE A 281 11.41 2.22 -5.38
CA ILE A 281 12.23 3.42 -5.12
C ILE A 281 11.35 4.57 -4.63
N TRP A 282 10.18 4.79 -5.24
CA TRP A 282 9.28 5.84 -4.80
C TRP A 282 8.69 5.57 -3.42
N ARG A 283 8.48 4.31 -3.03
CA ARG A 283 8.09 3.96 -1.66
C ARG A 283 9.19 4.25 -0.65
N VAL A 284 10.43 3.89 -0.97
CA VAL A 284 11.59 4.24 -0.13
C VAL A 284 11.73 5.77 0.01
N PHE A 285 11.61 6.49 -1.10
CA PHE A 285 11.70 7.96 -1.07
C PHE A 285 10.56 8.57 -0.25
N HIS A 286 9.33 8.06 -0.38
CA HIS A 286 8.20 8.48 0.42
C HIS A 286 8.43 8.21 1.92
N SER A 287 8.98 7.05 2.26
CA SER A 287 9.34 6.68 3.63
C SER A 287 10.33 7.67 4.26
N VAL A 288 11.42 7.98 3.55
CA VAL A 288 12.44 8.93 4.03
C VAL A 288 11.87 10.34 4.21
N LEU A 289 11.07 10.81 3.25
CA LEU A 289 10.43 12.12 3.36
C LEU A 289 9.45 12.19 4.53
N SER A 290 8.65 11.15 4.71
CA SER A 290 7.67 11.09 5.82
C SER A 290 8.35 11.07 7.17
N TYR A 291 9.44 10.32 7.31
CA TYR A 291 10.30 10.35 8.49
C TYR A 291 10.78 11.77 8.78
N GLY A 292 11.39 12.44 7.79
CA GLY A 292 11.92 13.79 7.94
C GLY A 292 10.85 14.82 8.30
N ILE A 293 9.70 14.78 7.63
CA ILE A 293 8.58 15.69 7.90
C ILE A 293 8.02 15.45 9.31
N CYS A 294 7.86 14.18 9.71
CA CYS A 294 7.39 13.85 11.06
C CYS A 294 8.37 14.37 12.12
N PHE A 295 9.67 14.19 11.92
CA PHE A 295 10.70 14.72 12.81
C PHE A 295 10.63 16.24 12.95
N LEU A 296 10.40 16.97 11.84
CA LEU A 296 10.24 18.42 11.86
C LEU A 296 8.93 18.85 12.54
N LEU A 297 7.83 18.17 12.27
CA LEU A 297 6.54 18.47 12.91
C LEU A 297 6.59 18.27 14.41
N LEU A 298 7.33 17.28 14.90
CA LEU A 298 7.48 17.06 16.34
C LEU A 298 8.27 18.16 17.05
N LYS A 299 9.17 18.87 16.36
CA LYS A 299 9.84 20.06 16.92
C LYS A 299 8.87 21.22 17.14
N VAL A 300 7.85 21.34 16.29
CA VAL A 300 6.84 22.40 16.36
C VAL A 300 5.67 21.99 17.26
N PHE A 301 5.28 20.73 17.18
CA PHE A 301 4.13 20.14 17.89
C PHE A 301 4.60 18.96 18.75
N PRO A 302 5.31 19.20 19.85
CA PRO A 302 5.79 18.12 20.70
C PRO A 302 4.60 17.30 21.21
N THR A 303 4.77 15.99 21.18
CA THR A 303 3.74 15.03 21.56
C THR A 303 4.37 13.97 22.43
N GLU A 304 3.84 13.82 23.63
CA GLU A 304 4.16 12.70 24.49
C GLU A 304 3.44 11.47 23.97
N THR A 305 4.18 10.46 23.60
CA THR A 305 3.66 9.14 23.29
C THR A 305 4.23 8.17 24.30
N ALA A 306 3.42 7.19 24.68
CA ALA A 306 3.83 6.11 25.59
C ALA A 306 5.03 5.28 25.06
N VAL A 307 5.54 5.61 23.89
CA VAL A 307 6.67 4.97 23.20
C VAL A 307 7.97 5.04 24.03
N PHE A 308 8.10 5.99 24.93
CA PHE A 308 9.35 6.19 25.70
C PHE A 308 9.30 5.78 27.18
N SER A 309 8.14 5.33 27.69
CA SER A 309 8.00 5.15 29.13
C SER A 309 8.48 3.81 29.69
N ASN A 310 8.86 2.82 28.88
CA ASN A 310 9.25 1.48 29.37
C ASN A 310 10.40 0.85 28.57
N LEU A 311 11.54 1.54 28.48
CA LEU A 311 12.80 0.92 28.01
C LEU A 311 13.39 -0.08 29.04
N ALA A 312 12.79 -0.20 30.23
CA ALA A 312 13.35 -1.01 31.32
C ALA A 312 13.03 -2.52 31.25
N ASP A 313 12.05 -2.96 30.44
CA ASP A 313 11.59 -4.36 30.45
C ASP A 313 11.74 -5.12 29.12
N ILE A 314 12.63 -4.68 28.25
CA ILE A 314 12.98 -5.48 27.05
C ILE A 314 14.03 -6.52 27.45
N THR A 315 13.61 -7.61 28.07
CA THR A 315 14.41 -8.82 28.05
C THR A 315 14.48 -9.33 26.62
N ALA A 316 15.64 -9.10 26.00
CA ALA A 316 15.92 -9.63 24.67
C ALA A 316 15.75 -11.16 24.68
N LYS A 317 14.64 -11.66 24.13
CA LYS A 317 14.55 -13.08 23.81
C LYS A 317 15.60 -13.39 22.75
N PRO A 318 16.41 -14.44 22.90
CA PRO A 318 17.37 -14.83 21.88
C PRO A 318 16.64 -15.09 20.57
N ILE A 319 17.03 -14.36 19.53
CA ILE A 319 16.45 -14.48 18.20
C ILE A 319 17.01 -15.73 17.56
N SER A 320 16.25 -16.80 17.49
CA SER A 320 16.57 -17.92 16.60
C SER A 320 16.13 -17.56 15.18
N VAL A 321 16.96 -16.81 14.48
CA VAL A 321 16.71 -16.48 13.08
C VAL A 321 16.99 -17.73 12.25
N ASN A 322 15.96 -18.28 11.63
CA ASN A 322 16.17 -19.30 10.61
C ASN A 322 16.60 -18.61 9.30
N THR A 323 17.90 -18.31 9.23
CA THR A 323 18.53 -17.56 8.12
C THR A 323 18.25 -18.20 6.76
N ALA A 324 18.14 -19.53 6.69
CA ALA A 324 17.84 -20.24 5.46
C ALA A 324 16.43 -19.92 4.94
N LEU A 325 15.44 -19.87 5.83
CA LEU A 325 14.06 -19.53 5.48
C LEU A 325 13.91 -18.04 5.05
N SER A 326 14.62 -17.14 5.72
CA SER A 326 14.63 -15.72 5.35
C SER A 326 15.24 -15.51 3.96
N VAL A 327 16.35 -16.20 3.64
CA VAL A 327 16.96 -16.17 2.32
C VAL A 327 16.05 -16.76 1.25
N LEU A 328 15.36 -17.86 1.54
CA LEU A 328 14.43 -18.50 0.60
C LEU A 328 13.26 -17.58 0.24
N MET A 329 12.74 -16.80 1.21
CA MET A 329 11.70 -15.80 0.97
C MET A 329 12.19 -14.64 0.10
N ILE A 330 13.40 -14.12 0.37
CA ILE A 330 14.01 -13.06 -0.43
C ILE A 330 14.17 -13.53 -1.88
N LEU A 331 14.68 -14.76 -2.07
CA LEU A 331 14.82 -15.37 -3.39
C LEU A 331 13.46 -15.55 -4.08
N GLY A 332 12.43 -15.99 -3.34
CA GLY A 332 11.07 -16.12 -3.87
C GLY A 332 10.48 -14.79 -4.33
N CYS A 333 10.64 -13.73 -3.55
CA CYS A 333 10.24 -12.38 -3.95
C CYS A 333 10.99 -11.92 -5.22
N ALA A 334 12.29 -12.18 -5.30
CA ALA A 334 13.09 -11.87 -6.47
C ALA A 334 12.61 -12.63 -7.73
N VAL A 335 12.27 -13.92 -7.60
CA VAL A 335 11.75 -14.75 -8.71
C VAL A 335 10.42 -14.16 -9.23
N ILE A 336 9.50 -13.78 -8.34
CA ILE A 336 8.21 -13.18 -8.74
C ILE A 336 8.45 -11.85 -9.48
N ILE A 337 9.36 -11.01 -8.97
CA ILE A 337 9.72 -9.73 -9.61
C ILE A 337 10.30 -9.96 -11.00
N LEU A 338 11.26 -10.90 -11.13
CA LEU A 338 11.89 -11.25 -12.41
C LEU A 338 10.88 -11.84 -13.39
N ASP A 339 9.87 -12.59 -12.92
CA ASP A 339 8.79 -13.10 -13.77
C ASP A 339 7.97 -11.96 -14.38
N ILE A 340 7.56 -11.02 -13.55
CA ILE A 340 6.77 -9.86 -13.99
C ILE A 340 7.56 -9.05 -15.03
N GLU A 341 8.86 -8.84 -14.82
CA GLU A 341 9.70 -8.08 -15.75
C GLU A 341 9.99 -8.82 -17.06
N SER A 342 10.21 -10.14 -17.00
CA SER A 342 10.49 -10.93 -18.20
C SER A 342 9.30 -11.02 -19.17
N ARG A 343 8.07 -11.00 -18.63
CA ARG A 343 6.85 -10.99 -19.44
C ARG A 343 6.62 -9.66 -20.15
N LYS A 344 7.17 -8.54 -19.64
CA LYS A 344 7.10 -7.22 -20.29
C LYS A 344 7.97 -7.11 -21.54
N ARG A 345 9.06 -7.88 -21.64
CA ARG A 345 9.97 -7.83 -22.80
C ARG A 345 9.45 -8.61 -24.02
N LYS A 346 8.32 -9.30 -23.90
CA LYS A 346 7.72 -10.14 -24.96
C LYS A 346 6.44 -9.54 -25.58
N ILE A 347 6.02 -8.34 -25.13
CA ILE A 347 4.98 -7.50 -25.72
C ILE A 347 5.66 -6.25 -26.32
#